data_3ab7d0bb5eab72e689970fc502125605
#
_entry.id   3ab7d0bb5eab72e689970fc502125605
#
_cell.length_a   1.000
_cell.length_b   1.000
_cell.length_c   1.000
_cell.angle_alpha   90.00
_cell.angle_beta   90.00
_cell.angle_gamma   90.00
#
_symmetry.space_group_name_H-M   'P 1'
#
loop_
_entity.id
_entity.type
_entity.pdbx_description
1 polymer ?
#
loop_
_entity_poly.entity_id
_entity_poly.type
_entity_poly.pdbx_seq_one_letter_code
_entity_poly.pdbx_strand_id
1 'polypeptide(L)'
;MTATKILVAQGGGPTAVINQSLVGVVLEARRMGPVDRIYGARHGVRGIVNEDFVDLTRETSHNLEMVAATPGSALGSTRDKPDLAYCQEIFKVLQAHEIEHFFYIGGNDSSDTVRIVSEEASKAGYPLRCIHVPKTIDNDLVGNDHTPGFPSAARFVAQAFAGANLDNAALPGVWSLQTRSLSMVFGMWIQRSG
;
A
#
# COMPACT_ATOMS: atom_id res chain seq x y z
N MET A 1 29.70 -0.22 15.15
CA MET A 1 28.65 -0.52 14.15
C MET A 1 27.91 0.78 13.90
N THR A 2 27.90 1.27 12.67
CA THR A 2 27.10 2.44 12.30
C THR A 2 25.63 2.09 12.49
N ALA A 3 24.88 2.97 13.13
CA ALA A 3 23.47 2.75 13.35
C ALA A 3 22.70 2.88 12.02
N THR A 4 21.89 1.91 11.70
CA THR A 4 21.18 1.76 10.41
C THR A 4 20.00 2.73 10.29
N LYS A 5 19.84 3.35 9.13
CA LYS A 5 18.65 4.17 8.78
C LYS A 5 17.75 3.41 7.83
N ILE A 6 16.47 3.43 8.14
CA ILE A 6 15.41 2.71 7.41
C ILE A 6 14.39 3.71 6.89
N LEU A 7 13.91 3.50 5.67
CA LEU A 7 12.77 4.23 5.11
C LEU A 7 11.70 3.26 4.67
N VAL A 8 10.44 3.53 5.04
CA VAL A 8 9.26 2.79 4.62
C VAL A 8 8.29 3.70 3.89
N ALA A 9 7.73 3.22 2.81
CA ALA A 9 6.73 3.93 2.00
C ALA A 9 5.56 3.01 1.66
N GLN A 10 4.39 3.62 1.42
CA GLN A 10 3.16 2.94 1.01
C GLN A 10 2.74 3.42 -0.38
N GLY A 11 2.39 2.51 -1.29
CA GLY A 11 2.04 2.84 -2.66
C GLY A 11 0.84 2.07 -3.19
N GLY A 12 0.19 2.63 -4.21
CA GLY A 12 -0.98 2.03 -4.86
C GLY A 12 -2.27 2.17 -4.05
N GLY A 13 -3.29 1.39 -4.40
CA GLY A 13 -4.57 1.39 -3.68
C GLY A 13 -4.45 0.84 -2.27
N PRO A 14 -4.99 1.52 -1.24
CA PRO A 14 -4.99 1.00 0.12
C PRO A 14 -5.74 -0.34 0.22
N THR A 15 -5.23 -1.23 1.06
CA THR A 15 -5.85 -2.50 1.43
C THR A 15 -5.87 -2.66 2.93
N ALA A 16 -6.60 -3.64 3.45
CA ALA A 16 -6.67 -3.89 4.91
C ALA A 16 -5.31 -4.21 5.54
N VAL A 17 -4.35 -4.73 4.76
CA VAL A 17 -3.04 -5.17 5.29
C VAL A 17 -1.96 -4.09 5.23
N ILE A 18 -2.14 -3.00 4.50
CA ILE A 18 -1.06 -2.05 4.20
C ILE A 18 -0.51 -1.37 5.46
N ASN A 19 -1.38 -1.04 6.41
CA ASN A 19 -0.97 -0.50 7.71
C ASN A 19 -0.41 -1.56 8.64
N GLN A 20 -0.92 -2.79 8.59
CA GLN A 20 -0.35 -3.92 9.33
C GLN A 20 1.12 -4.15 8.92
N SER A 21 1.40 -4.13 7.62
CA SER A 21 2.75 -4.27 7.10
C SER A 21 3.66 -3.11 7.53
N LEU A 22 3.16 -1.87 7.52
CA LEU A 22 3.90 -0.71 8.03
C LEU A 22 4.30 -0.90 9.49
N VAL A 23 3.34 -1.25 10.33
CA VAL A 23 3.58 -1.48 11.76
C VAL A 23 4.54 -2.64 11.99
N GLY A 24 4.40 -3.72 11.23
CA GLY A 24 5.32 -4.85 11.27
C GLY A 24 6.77 -4.45 10.98
N VAL A 25 7.00 -3.62 9.94
CA VAL A 25 8.34 -3.09 9.62
C VAL A 25 8.89 -2.27 10.79
N VAL A 26 8.10 -1.36 11.36
CA VAL A 26 8.54 -0.50 12.47
C VAL A 26 8.89 -1.30 13.71
N LEU A 27 8.03 -2.24 14.11
CA LEU A 27 8.24 -3.04 15.32
C LEU A 27 9.43 -3.98 15.17
N GLU A 28 9.57 -4.63 14.02
CA GLU A 28 10.69 -5.55 13.80
C GLU A 28 12.02 -4.79 13.68
N ALA A 29 12.04 -3.64 13.00
CA ALA A 29 13.22 -2.78 12.92
C ALA A 29 13.74 -2.37 14.32
N ARG A 30 12.84 -2.07 15.25
CA ARG A 30 13.22 -1.74 16.64
C ARG A 30 13.81 -2.93 17.40
N ARG A 31 13.52 -4.16 16.99
CA ARG A 31 14.03 -5.39 17.63
C ARG A 31 15.38 -5.84 17.09
N MET A 32 15.70 -5.52 15.83
CA MET A 32 16.82 -6.11 15.10
C MET A 32 18.20 -5.49 15.39
N GLY A 33 18.32 -4.53 16.28
CA GLY A 33 19.63 -4.00 16.66
C GLY A 33 19.72 -2.47 16.58
N PRO A 34 20.90 -1.90 16.39
CA PRO A 34 21.10 -0.46 16.46
C PRO A 34 20.51 0.24 15.22
N VAL A 35 19.21 0.48 15.23
CA VAL A 35 18.54 1.35 14.26
C VAL A 35 18.59 2.77 14.79
N ASP A 36 19.16 3.67 14.00
CA ASP A 36 19.23 5.10 14.33
C ASP A 36 17.89 5.77 14.06
N ARG A 37 17.37 5.59 12.84
CA ARG A 37 16.14 6.23 12.39
C ARG A 37 15.29 5.29 11.55
N ILE A 38 13.98 5.39 11.77
CA ILE A 38 12.94 4.77 10.94
C ILE A 38 12.09 5.90 10.38
N TYR A 39 12.23 6.17 9.09
CA TYR A 39 11.46 7.18 8.38
C TYR A 39 10.27 6.56 7.66
N GLY A 40 9.12 7.24 7.72
CA GLY A 40 7.96 6.98 6.88
C GLY A 40 7.85 8.05 5.81
N ALA A 41 7.89 7.70 4.53
CA ALA A 41 7.67 8.66 3.45
C ALA A 41 6.17 8.90 3.26
N ARG A 42 5.73 10.16 3.35
CA ARG A 42 4.33 10.53 3.11
C ARG A 42 4.01 10.48 1.62
N HIS A 43 2.85 9.94 1.28
CA HIS A 43 2.41 9.77 -0.11
C HIS A 43 3.39 8.97 -0.99
N GLY A 44 4.01 7.94 -0.42
CA GLY A 44 4.82 6.97 -1.15
C GLY A 44 6.07 7.57 -1.78
N VAL A 45 6.37 7.20 -3.01
CA VAL A 45 7.57 7.66 -3.73
C VAL A 45 7.59 9.17 -3.97
N ARG A 46 6.41 9.82 -4.06
CA ARG A 46 6.31 11.27 -4.17
C ARG A 46 6.89 11.96 -2.93
N GLY A 47 6.59 11.43 -1.75
CA GLY A 47 7.16 11.93 -0.51
C GLY A 47 8.66 11.68 -0.40
N ILE A 48 9.17 10.61 -1.03
CA ILE A 48 10.62 10.39 -1.07
C ILE A 48 11.31 11.52 -1.84
N VAL A 49 10.86 11.81 -3.05
CA VAL A 49 11.47 12.86 -3.89
C VAL A 49 11.29 14.25 -3.28
N ASN A 50 10.20 14.49 -2.57
CA ASN A 50 9.97 15.76 -1.86
C ASN A 50 10.59 15.81 -0.47
N GLU A 51 11.27 14.76 -0.03
CA GLU A 51 11.85 14.63 1.32
C GLU A 51 10.82 14.83 2.45
N ASP A 52 9.55 14.49 2.19
CA ASP A 52 8.45 14.59 3.16
C ASP A 52 8.40 13.33 4.02
N PHE A 53 9.16 13.35 5.11
CA PHE A 53 9.35 12.21 6.01
C PHE A 53 8.74 12.44 7.38
N VAL A 54 8.20 11.36 7.95
CA VAL A 54 7.77 11.29 9.35
C VAL A 54 8.74 10.40 10.10
N ASP A 55 9.20 10.83 11.26
CA ASP A 55 10.04 10.01 12.14
C ASP A 55 9.19 9.02 12.93
N LEU A 56 9.32 7.74 12.60
CA LEU A 56 8.61 6.62 13.24
C LEU A 56 9.44 5.94 14.33
N THR A 57 10.66 6.40 14.58
CA THR A 57 11.62 5.76 15.48
C THR A 57 11.07 5.60 16.90
N ARG A 58 10.40 6.63 17.39
CA ARG A 58 9.86 6.69 18.75
C ARG A 58 8.34 6.71 18.84
N GLU A 59 7.68 6.30 17.76
CA GLU A 59 6.22 6.22 17.77
C GLU A 59 5.74 5.25 18.86
N THR A 60 4.65 5.60 19.54
CA THR A 60 4.18 4.80 20.68
C THR A 60 3.57 3.47 20.21
N SER A 61 3.69 2.43 21.04
CA SER A 61 3.05 1.13 20.74
C SER A 61 1.53 1.27 20.59
N HIS A 62 0.91 2.13 21.40
CA HIS A 62 -0.52 2.40 21.31
C HIS A 62 -0.91 2.99 19.94
N ASN A 63 -0.19 4.00 19.45
CA ASN A 63 -0.47 4.58 18.13
C ASN A 63 -0.21 3.56 17.01
N LEU A 64 0.84 2.75 17.12
CA LEU A 64 1.11 1.68 16.16
C LEU A 64 -0.01 0.64 16.13
N GLU A 65 -0.56 0.24 17.28
CA GLU A 65 -1.71 -0.66 17.35
C GLU A 65 -2.96 -0.05 16.71
N MET A 66 -3.22 1.23 16.97
CA MET A 66 -4.33 1.96 16.34
C MET A 66 -4.17 2.03 14.82
N VAL A 67 -2.95 2.30 14.33
CA VAL A 67 -2.63 2.29 12.90
C VAL A 67 -2.85 0.89 12.29
N ALA A 68 -2.35 -0.15 12.95
CA ALA A 68 -2.50 -1.53 12.49
C ALA A 68 -3.97 -1.95 12.38
N ALA A 69 -4.82 -1.50 13.32
CA ALA A 69 -6.25 -1.80 13.33
C ALA A 69 -7.07 -0.95 12.33
N THR A 70 -6.50 0.11 11.75
CA THR A 70 -7.21 1.02 10.84
C THR A 70 -6.95 0.63 9.39
N PRO A 71 -7.96 0.22 8.62
CA PRO A 71 -7.84 0.03 7.18
C PRO A 71 -7.48 1.35 6.49
N GLY A 72 -6.52 1.31 5.58
CA GLY A 72 -6.10 2.50 4.84
C GLY A 72 -4.58 2.59 4.69
N SER A 73 -4.08 3.79 4.42
CA SER A 73 -2.66 4.08 4.29
C SER A 73 -2.29 5.23 5.23
N ALA A 74 -1.68 4.90 6.36
CA ALA A 74 -1.38 5.86 7.42
C ALA A 74 -0.37 6.93 6.99
N LEU A 75 0.57 6.58 6.11
CA LEU A 75 1.52 7.53 5.53
C LEU A 75 0.97 8.24 4.29
N GLY A 76 -0.26 7.95 3.88
CA GLY A 76 -0.75 8.31 2.55
C GLY A 76 -0.17 7.39 1.47
N SER A 77 -0.71 7.46 0.29
CA SER A 77 -0.29 6.65 -0.86
C SER A 77 -0.18 7.50 -2.12
N THR A 78 0.41 6.95 -3.18
CA THR A 78 0.45 7.54 -4.51
C THR A 78 0.08 6.52 -5.57
N ARG A 79 -0.40 7.02 -6.72
CA ARG A 79 -0.60 6.26 -7.96
C ARG A 79 0.49 6.53 -8.98
N ASP A 80 1.56 7.19 -8.57
CA ASP A 80 2.69 7.43 -9.44
C ASP A 80 3.29 6.10 -9.90
N LYS A 81 3.66 6.05 -11.17
CA LYS A 81 4.36 4.94 -11.80
C LYS A 81 5.76 5.44 -12.20
N PRO A 82 6.74 5.31 -11.29
CA PRO A 82 8.08 5.82 -11.55
C PRO A 82 8.71 5.19 -12.78
N ASP A 83 9.15 6.01 -13.71
CA ASP A 83 10.08 5.63 -14.77
C ASP A 83 11.53 5.59 -14.25
N LEU A 84 12.48 5.31 -15.13
CA LEU A 84 13.88 5.24 -14.77
C LEU A 84 14.41 6.55 -14.16
N ALA A 85 14.05 7.69 -14.74
CA ALA A 85 14.52 9.00 -14.26
C ALA A 85 13.98 9.30 -12.86
N TYR A 86 12.70 9.00 -12.62
CA TYR A 86 12.09 9.15 -11.32
C TYR A 86 12.74 8.20 -10.27
N CYS A 87 13.02 6.96 -10.63
CA CYS A 87 13.72 6.02 -9.74
C CYS A 87 15.14 6.47 -9.41
N GLN A 88 15.83 7.14 -10.33
CA GLN A 88 17.13 7.75 -10.08
C GLN A 88 17.05 8.90 -9.09
N GLU A 89 16.01 9.74 -9.15
CA GLU A 89 15.78 10.77 -8.14
C GLU A 89 15.47 10.15 -6.77
N ILE A 90 14.62 9.11 -6.72
CA ILE A 90 14.38 8.36 -5.49
C ILE A 90 15.70 7.88 -4.90
N PHE A 91 16.54 7.24 -5.71
CA PHE A 91 17.83 6.72 -5.25
C PHE A 91 18.76 7.81 -4.71
N LYS A 92 18.85 8.97 -5.39
CA LYS A 92 19.66 10.10 -4.91
C LYS A 92 19.23 10.57 -3.53
N VAL A 93 17.92 10.67 -3.28
CA VAL A 93 17.38 11.08 -1.97
C VAL A 93 17.71 10.01 -0.92
N LEU A 94 17.50 8.73 -1.22
CA LEU A 94 17.84 7.65 -0.29
C LEU A 94 19.32 7.66 0.08
N GLN A 95 20.20 7.91 -0.89
CA GLN A 95 21.64 8.03 -0.67
C GLN A 95 22.00 9.27 0.16
N ALA A 96 21.39 10.43 -0.13
CA ALA A 96 21.63 11.68 0.59
C ALA A 96 21.23 11.59 2.07
N HIS A 97 20.17 10.84 2.37
CA HIS A 97 19.73 10.58 3.74
C HIS A 97 20.43 9.39 4.40
N GLU A 98 21.38 8.76 3.72
CA GLU A 98 22.12 7.58 4.20
C GLU A 98 21.19 6.40 4.55
N ILE A 99 20.13 6.20 3.76
CA ILE A 99 19.19 5.09 3.97
C ILE A 99 19.88 3.79 3.52
N GLU A 100 19.92 2.81 4.41
CA GLU A 100 20.47 1.48 4.12
C GLU A 100 19.41 0.44 3.80
N HIS A 101 18.17 0.64 4.30
CA HIS A 101 17.05 -0.26 4.05
C HIS A 101 15.83 0.53 3.59
N PHE A 102 15.36 0.20 2.40
CA PHE A 102 14.16 0.79 1.80
C PHE A 102 13.05 -0.26 1.68
N PHE A 103 11.98 -0.08 2.43
CA PHE A 103 10.77 -0.90 2.36
C PHE A 103 9.69 -0.17 1.57
N TYR A 104 9.19 -0.80 0.50
CA TYR A 104 8.07 -0.25 -0.24
C TYR A 104 6.90 -1.23 -0.23
N ILE A 105 5.84 -0.84 0.49
CA ILE A 105 4.61 -1.62 0.65
C ILE A 105 3.69 -1.26 -0.50
N GLY A 106 3.40 -2.19 -1.42
CA GLY A 106 2.61 -1.85 -2.59
C GLY A 106 2.23 -3.03 -3.48
N GLY A 107 1.74 -2.74 -4.67
CA GLY A 107 1.38 -3.70 -5.71
C GLY A 107 2.50 -3.91 -6.74
N ASN A 108 2.14 -4.35 -7.96
CA ASN A 108 3.08 -4.69 -9.03
C ASN A 108 3.98 -3.51 -9.43
N ASP A 109 3.41 -2.32 -9.64
CA ASP A 109 4.19 -1.12 -9.98
C ASP A 109 5.21 -0.77 -8.89
N SER A 110 4.88 -1.02 -7.63
CA SER A 110 5.80 -0.82 -6.50
C SER A 110 6.96 -1.83 -6.51
N SER A 111 6.71 -3.05 -6.94
CA SER A 111 7.74 -4.07 -7.12
C SER A 111 8.75 -3.66 -8.18
N ASP A 112 8.29 -3.16 -9.32
CA ASP A 112 9.16 -2.64 -10.39
C ASP A 112 9.98 -1.44 -9.92
N THR A 113 9.38 -0.51 -9.19
CA THR A 113 10.10 0.63 -8.59
C THR A 113 11.24 0.15 -7.70
N VAL A 114 10.98 -0.81 -6.80
CA VAL A 114 11.98 -1.39 -5.90
C VAL A 114 13.11 -2.04 -6.68
N ARG A 115 12.80 -2.78 -7.74
CA ARG A 115 13.78 -3.42 -8.62
C ARG A 115 14.70 -2.38 -9.26
N ILE A 116 14.14 -1.35 -9.88
CA ILE A 116 14.93 -0.31 -10.58
C ILE A 116 15.81 0.46 -9.58
N VAL A 117 15.28 0.86 -8.43
CA VAL A 117 16.04 1.56 -7.38
C VAL A 117 17.18 0.69 -6.86
N SER A 118 16.96 -0.62 -6.69
CA SER A 118 18.00 -1.58 -6.28
C SER A 118 19.12 -1.72 -7.33
N GLU A 119 18.75 -1.73 -8.63
CA GLU A 119 19.70 -1.75 -9.73
C GLU A 119 20.56 -0.48 -9.77
N GLU A 120 19.96 0.70 -9.58
CA GLU A 120 20.69 1.97 -9.53
C GLU A 120 21.64 2.05 -8.32
N ALA A 121 21.21 1.58 -7.16
CA ALA A 121 22.05 1.47 -5.97
C ALA A 121 23.26 0.54 -6.23
N SER A 122 23.03 -0.60 -6.87
CA SER A 122 24.08 -1.56 -7.22
C SER A 122 25.10 -0.97 -8.21
N LYS A 123 24.64 -0.23 -9.22
CA LYS A 123 25.51 0.48 -10.19
C LYS A 123 26.38 1.53 -9.50
N ALA A 124 25.84 2.20 -8.48
CA ALA A 124 26.56 3.21 -7.69
C ALA A 124 27.47 2.61 -6.62
N GLY A 125 27.46 1.29 -6.40
CA GLY A 125 28.17 0.63 -5.30
C GLY A 125 27.65 1.01 -3.92
N TYR A 126 26.41 1.50 -3.80
CA TYR A 126 25.80 1.90 -2.54
C TYR A 126 25.09 0.71 -1.87
N PRO A 127 25.34 0.43 -0.58
CA PRO A 127 24.83 -0.78 0.09
C PRO A 127 23.35 -0.68 0.51
N LEU A 128 22.48 -0.26 -0.41
CA LEU A 128 21.03 -0.17 -0.19
C LEU A 128 20.37 -1.53 -0.33
N ARG A 129 19.63 -1.93 0.69
CA ARG A 129 18.75 -3.10 0.65
C ARG A 129 17.32 -2.66 0.38
N CYS A 130 16.82 -2.98 -0.79
CA CYS A 130 15.44 -2.69 -1.21
C CYS A 130 14.56 -3.91 -0.99
N ILE A 131 13.44 -3.73 -0.27
CA ILE A 131 12.51 -4.80 0.08
C ILE A 131 11.11 -4.39 -0.37
N HIS A 132 10.52 -5.15 -1.29
CA HIS A 132 9.12 -5.01 -1.64
C HIS A 132 8.26 -5.82 -0.67
N VAL A 133 7.21 -5.19 -0.11
CA VAL A 133 6.21 -5.85 0.74
C VAL A 133 4.89 -5.85 -0.02
N PRO A 134 4.43 -7.01 -0.53
CA PRO A 134 3.20 -7.06 -1.32
C PRO A 134 1.96 -6.83 -0.45
N LYS A 135 0.95 -6.17 -1.01
CA LYS A 135 -0.35 -5.89 -0.38
C LYS A 135 -1.54 -6.44 -1.15
N THR A 136 -1.33 -6.91 -2.37
CA THR A 136 -2.36 -7.44 -3.26
C THR A 136 -1.92 -8.75 -3.90
N ILE A 137 -2.90 -9.56 -4.25
CA ILE A 137 -2.75 -10.71 -5.13
C ILE A 137 -3.61 -10.42 -6.34
N ASP A 138 -3.00 -10.23 -7.50
CA ASP A 138 -3.71 -9.87 -8.73
C ASP A 138 -4.28 -11.10 -9.45
N ASN A 139 -5.27 -10.87 -10.31
CA ASN A 139 -5.93 -11.93 -11.07
C ASN A 139 -5.05 -12.53 -12.19
N ASP A 140 -3.97 -11.87 -12.55
CA ASP A 140 -3.07 -12.25 -13.63
C ASP A 140 -1.97 -13.25 -13.20
N LEU A 141 -2.08 -13.82 -12.02
CA LEU A 141 -1.17 -14.87 -11.57
C LEU A 141 -1.39 -16.15 -12.37
N VAL A 142 -0.30 -16.73 -12.85
CA VAL A 142 -0.34 -17.97 -13.63
C VAL A 142 -0.99 -19.10 -12.83
N GLY A 143 -1.98 -19.77 -13.40
CA GLY A 143 -2.70 -20.86 -12.76
C GLY A 143 -3.73 -20.43 -11.70
N ASN A 144 -4.11 -19.16 -11.67
CA ASN A 144 -5.09 -18.61 -10.75
C ASN A 144 -6.27 -18.00 -11.50
N ASP A 145 -7.49 -18.48 -11.24
CA ASP A 145 -8.72 -17.94 -11.85
C ASP A 145 -9.22 -16.67 -11.15
N HIS A 146 -9.11 -16.64 -9.83
CA HIS A 146 -9.65 -15.58 -8.98
C HIS A 146 -8.71 -15.23 -7.84
N THR A 147 -8.52 -13.93 -7.60
CA THR A 147 -7.86 -13.47 -6.38
C THR A 147 -8.74 -13.72 -5.15
N PRO A 148 -8.15 -13.95 -3.97
CA PRO A 148 -8.90 -14.02 -2.72
C PRO A 148 -9.71 -12.75 -2.45
N GLY A 149 -10.94 -12.93 -1.95
CA GLY A 149 -11.79 -11.82 -1.52
C GLY A 149 -12.96 -11.48 -2.47
N PHE A 150 -13.02 -11.99 -3.70
CA PHE A 150 -14.16 -11.76 -4.61
C PHE A 150 -15.52 -12.13 -3.99
N PRO A 151 -15.72 -13.33 -3.42
CA PRO A 151 -16.99 -13.67 -2.80
C PRO A 151 -17.36 -12.78 -1.62
N SER A 152 -16.37 -12.38 -0.82
CA SER A 152 -16.57 -11.47 0.31
C SER A 152 -16.97 -10.08 -0.14
N ALA A 153 -16.36 -9.56 -1.20
CA ALA A 153 -16.72 -8.28 -1.80
C ALA A 153 -18.15 -8.32 -2.39
N ALA A 154 -18.48 -9.38 -3.11
CA ALA A 154 -19.84 -9.57 -3.66
C ALA A 154 -20.90 -9.62 -2.55
N ARG A 155 -20.63 -10.37 -1.48
CA ARG A 155 -21.52 -10.42 -0.30
C ARG A 155 -21.68 -9.06 0.37
N PHE A 156 -20.60 -8.34 0.57
CA PHE A 156 -20.64 -7.00 1.15
C PHE A 156 -21.50 -6.05 0.32
N VAL A 157 -21.29 -6.02 -1.00
CA VAL A 157 -22.08 -5.19 -1.92
C VAL A 157 -23.55 -5.55 -1.85
N ALA A 158 -23.89 -6.85 -1.90
CA ALA A 158 -25.27 -7.30 -1.81
C ALA A 158 -25.95 -6.86 -0.49
N GLN A 159 -25.25 -6.98 0.64
CA GLN A 159 -25.75 -6.54 1.94
C GLN A 159 -25.92 -5.03 2.03
N ALA A 160 -24.95 -4.26 1.52
CA ALA A 160 -25.01 -2.81 1.52
C ALA A 160 -26.18 -2.28 0.69
N PHE A 161 -26.40 -2.85 -0.51
CA PHE A 161 -27.55 -2.48 -1.35
C PHE A 161 -28.89 -2.92 -0.73
N ALA A 162 -28.96 -4.08 -0.09
CA ALA A 162 -30.17 -4.50 0.63
C ALA A 162 -30.51 -3.53 1.77
N GLY A 163 -29.52 -3.12 2.58
CA GLY A 163 -29.69 -2.14 3.65
C GLY A 163 -30.13 -0.77 3.12
N ALA A 164 -29.41 -0.26 2.11
CA ALA A 164 -29.75 1.02 1.48
C ALA A 164 -31.16 1.02 0.84
N ASN A 165 -31.60 -0.11 0.30
CA ASN A 165 -32.94 -0.23 -0.27
C ASN A 165 -34.04 -0.22 0.78
N LEU A 166 -33.80 -0.84 1.95
CA LEU A 166 -34.73 -0.78 3.10
C LEU A 166 -34.83 0.64 3.67
N ASP A 167 -33.69 1.31 3.81
CA ASP A 167 -33.64 2.69 4.27
C ASP A 167 -34.38 3.62 3.31
N ASN A 168 -34.16 3.46 2.02
CA ASN A 168 -34.82 4.22 0.97
C ASN A 168 -36.34 3.99 0.93
N ALA A 169 -36.79 2.78 1.21
CA ALA A 169 -38.21 2.45 1.29
C ALA A 169 -38.89 3.06 2.53
N ALA A 170 -38.14 3.33 3.60
CA ALA A 170 -38.63 3.91 4.84
C ALA A 170 -38.78 5.43 4.79
N LEU A 171 -38.12 6.12 3.86
CA LEU A 171 -38.11 7.58 3.77
C LEU A 171 -39.00 8.07 2.62
N PRO A 172 -39.96 9.01 2.92
CA PRO A 172 -40.84 9.55 1.87
C PRO A 172 -40.03 10.45 0.90
N GLY A 173 -40.11 10.18 -0.39
CA GLY A 173 -39.61 11.04 -1.45
C GLY A 173 -38.13 10.90 -1.79
N VAL A 174 -37.48 9.85 -1.36
CA VAL A 174 -36.06 9.59 -1.67
C VAL A 174 -35.90 8.64 -2.85
N TRP A 175 -34.91 8.92 -3.63
CA TRP A 175 -34.41 8.36 -4.85
C TRP A 175 -34.48 6.83 -4.96
N SER A 176 -35.17 6.34 -5.97
CA SER A 176 -35.04 4.93 -6.36
C SER A 176 -33.60 4.69 -6.82
N LEU A 177 -32.81 4.02 -6.03
CA LEU A 177 -31.63 3.30 -6.52
C LEU A 177 -32.17 2.27 -7.52
N GLN A 178 -32.21 2.67 -8.79
CA GLN A 178 -32.80 1.83 -9.84
C GLN A 178 -32.04 0.50 -9.86
N THR A 179 -32.78 -0.57 -9.73
CA THR A 179 -32.34 -1.96 -9.84
C THR A 179 -31.52 -2.27 -11.13
N ARG A 180 -31.46 -1.36 -12.08
CA ARG A 180 -30.57 -1.40 -13.25
C ARG A 180 -29.07 -1.41 -12.90
N SER A 181 -28.65 -0.84 -11.78
CA SER A 181 -27.24 -0.89 -11.36
C SER A 181 -26.84 -2.26 -10.85
N LEU A 182 -27.73 -2.97 -10.17
CA LEU A 182 -27.50 -4.34 -9.71
C LEU A 182 -27.42 -5.33 -10.88
N SER A 183 -28.27 -5.19 -11.90
CA SER A 183 -28.22 -6.04 -13.07
C SER A 183 -26.96 -5.79 -13.93
N MET A 184 -26.38 -4.58 -13.94
CA MET A 184 -25.08 -4.33 -14.60
C MET A 184 -23.93 -5.00 -13.84
N VAL A 185 -23.88 -4.90 -12.53
CA VAL A 185 -22.80 -5.52 -11.74
C VAL A 185 -22.90 -7.05 -11.82
N PHE A 186 -24.09 -7.63 -11.68
CA PHE A 186 -24.30 -9.06 -11.82
C PHE A 186 -24.21 -9.54 -13.28
N GLY A 187 -24.68 -8.77 -14.24
CA GLY A 187 -24.59 -9.09 -15.67
C GLY A 187 -23.17 -9.12 -16.20
N MET A 188 -22.32 -8.19 -15.77
CA MET A 188 -20.88 -8.21 -16.09
C MET A 188 -20.14 -9.39 -15.44
N TRP A 189 -20.64 -9.88 -14.32
CA TRP A 189 -20.04 -11.04 -13.65
C TRP A 189 -20.40 -12.36 -14.34
N ILE A 190 -21.66 -12.52 -14.78
CA ILE A 190 -22.15 -13.72 -15.49
C ILE A 190 -21.56 -13.82 -16.90
N GLN A 191 -21.36 -12.72 -17.62
CA GLN A 191 -20.77 -12.72 -18.96
C GLN A 191 -19.28 -13.03 -19.02
N ARG A 192 -18.55 -12.96 -17.90
CA ARG A 192 -17.14 -13.35 -17.83
C ARG A 192 -16.89 -14.76 -17.31
N SER A 193 -17.94 -15.46 -16.92
CA SER A 193 -17.89 -16.84 -16.39
C SER A 193 -18.37 -17.89 -17.40
N GLY A 194 -18.57 -17.52 -18.69
CA GLY A 194 -18.97 -18.40 -19.78
C GLY A 194 -17.88 -18.61 -20.80
#